data_0881565854adf76f04c8b92bad2510cd
#
_entry.id   0881565854adf76f04c8b92bad2510cd
#
_cell.length_a   1.000
_cell.length_b   1.000
_cell.length_c   1.000
_cell.angle_alpha   90.00
_cell.angle_beta   90.00
_cell.angle_gamma   90.00
#
_symmetry.space_group_name_H-M   'P 1'
#
loop_
_entity.id
_entity.type
_entity.pdbx_description
1 polymer ?
#
loop_
_entity_poly.entity_id
_entity_poly.type
_entity_poly.pdbx_seq_one_letter_code
_entity_poly.pdbx_strand_id
1 'polypeptide(L)'
;MILSGSRYEWRLATVEPGLASDISRAAGISEPFARVLAARDVGSADDAARYLAASDDPLPDAHLLPDAGRVVERVRSALESEELVAVHGHDDADGVTATTVMMETLDQLGASVVSYIPDRKTEGHGLSRAELDRLHGAGVGLIVTVDSCVSDREFISYGNELGIDTIVTDHHEIPPELPPAVAIVNPKLPDSRFPYRFMAGVGVALRVADLLLDELRGRFGPAGENAPWYGPGWRQESLALAAIGSIADKVPLTGDNRTIVTQGLAAAPGTDRVGLRAALEEGRLWGRELSPEDVRNSLGRLLGRAPGDSPGTQKSLDLLATRDPDDARALAASLFERQERWRESAVVAWRKVREDFERDGAAVSSPVIILETEVPIGTAGYVTSRLTEETGRPVIMVGRRDSEVVGEARGPVGFNFVEAFATMRELFIGYGGHPRAAGFSMVPSQMPRFKERMDDFVQSNPPAPDPRRIDAELRLEETTPELG
;
A
#
# COMPACT_ATOMS: atom_id res chain seq x y z
N MET A 1 -19.93 -17.85 20.70
CA MET A 1 -19.07 -18.48 21.74
C MET A 1 -17.80 -17.67 21.85
N ILE A 2 -17.33 -17.35 23.04
CA ILE A 2 -16.07 -16.64 23.28
C ILE A 2 -15.17 -17.60 24.05
N LEU A 3 -14.01 -17.90 23.49
CA LEU A 3 -12.95 -18.65 24.15
C LEU A 3 -11.81 -17.67 24.44
N SER A 4 -11.54 -17.39 25.69
CA SER A 4 -10.49 -16.45 26.08
C SER A 4 -9.27 -17.21 26.60
N GLY A 5 -8.09 -16.82 26.09
CA GLY A 5 -6.79 -17.18 26.61
C GLY A 5 -6.01 -15.90 26.96
N SER A 6 -4.84 -16.05 27.57
CA SER A 6 -4.00 -14.89 27.94
C SER A 6 -3.58 -14.01 26.75
N ARG A 7 -3.58 -14.56 25.54
CA ARG A 7 -3.08 -13.90 24.31
C ARG A 7 -4.17 -13.63 23.29
N TYR A 8 -5.14 -14.53 23.14
CA TYR A 8 -6.17 -14.46 22.10
C TYR A 8 -7.55 -14.54 22.70
N GLU A 9 -8.45 -13.73 22.18
CA GLU A 9 -9.88 -13.82 22.41
C GLU A 9 -10.54 -14.35 21.12
N TRP A 10 -10.98 -15.60 21.15
CA TRP A 10 -11.62 -16.21 19.99
C TRP A 10 -13.11 -15.94 20.00
N ARG A 11 -13.61 -15.35 18.94
CA ARG A 11 -15.03 -15.01 18.78
C ARG A 11 -15.59 -15.70 17.54
N LEU A 12 -16.61 -16.54 17.73
CA LEU A 12 -17.37 -17.08 16.61
C LEU A 12 -18.21 -15.95 16.02
N ALA A 13 -18.13 -15.78 14.69
CA ALA A 13 -18.95 -14.84 13.96
C ALA A 13 -20.44 -15.17 14.12
N THR A 14 -21.25 -14.15 14.28
CA THR A 14 -22.70 -14.29 14.27
C THR A 14 -23.18 -14.05 12.86
N VAL A 15 -23.83 -15.05 12.27
CA VAL A 15 -24.43 -15.00 10.94
C VAL A 15 -25.95 -15.00 11.10
N GLU A 16 -26.65 -14.21 10.30
CA GLU A 16 -28.12 -14.21 10.32
C GLU A 16 -28.69 -15.60 10.02
N PRO A 17 -29.73 -16.04 10.77
CA PRO A 17 -30.35 -17.32 10.54
C PRO A 17 -30.88 -17.46 9.10
N GLY A 18 -30.49 -18.55 8.43
CA GLY A 18 -30.91 -18.86 7.06
C GLY A 18 -30.02 -18.24 5.95
N LEU A 19 -29.27 -17.16 6.21
CA LEU A 19 -28.43 -16.50 5.19
C LEU A 19 -27.43 -17.48 4.52
N ALA A 20 -26.72 -18.27 5.32
CA ALA A 20 -25.77 -19.25 4.78
C ALA A 20 -26.46 -20.30 3.89
N SER A 21 -27.63 -20.79 4.29
CA SER A 21 -28.41 -21.75 3.48
C SER A 21 -28.93 -21.12 2.19
N ASP A 22 -29.33 -19.85 2.23
CA ASP A 22 -29.78 -19.11 1.04
C ASP A 22 -28.63 -18.87 0.06
N ILE A 23 -27.46 -18.43 0.54
CA ILE A 23 -26.23 -18.29 -0.24
C ILE A 23 -25.81 -19.65 -0.83
N SER A 24 -25.77 -20.71 -0.03
CA SER A 24 -25.41 -22.07 -0.47
C SER A 24 -26.28 -22.52 -1.63
N ARG A 25 -27.60 -22.35 -1.50
CA ARG A 25 -28.57 -22.77 -2.52
C ARG A 25 -28.46 -21.95 -3.80
N ALA A 26 -28.32 -20.63 -3.67
CA ALA A 26 -28.30 -19.73 -4.82
C ALA A 26 -26.98 -19.81 -5.60
N ALA A 27 -25.85 -19.91 -4.89
CA ALA A 27 -24.52 -19.96 -5.49
C ALA A 27 -24.03 -21.39 -5.82
N GLY A 28 -24.77 -22.44 -5.39
CA GLY A 28 -24.38 -23.84 -5.63
C GLY A 28 -23.09 -24.26 -4.89
N ILE A 29 -22.79 -23.63 -3.75
CA ILE A 29 -21.60 -23.88 -2.93
C ILE A 29 -21.98 -24.66 -1.64
N SER A 30 -20.97 -25.25 -0.98
CA SER A 30 -21.21 -25.94 0.30
C SER A 30 -21.69 -24.98 1.38
N GLU A 31 -22.54 -25.45 2.30
CA GLU A 31 -23.03 -24.62 3.41
C GLU A 31 -21.92 -24.11 4.32
N PRO A 32 -20.86 -24.90 4.65
CA PRO A 32 -19.72 -24.37 5.36
C PRO A 32 -19.05 -23.19 4.67
N PHE A 33 -18.85 -23.25 3.35
CA PHE A 33 -18.29 -22.13 2.60
C PHE A 33 -19.24 -20.92 2.60
N ALA A 34 -20.53 -21.14 2.44
CA ALA A 34 -21.52 -20.07 2.54
C ALA A 34 -21.53 -19.38 3.92
N ARG A 35 -21.31 -20.15 5.03
CA ARG A 35 -21.14 -19.58 6.37
C ARG A 35 -19.91 -18.66 6.46
N VAL A 36 -18.80 -19.07 5.85
CA VAL A 36 -17.58 -18.22 5.81
C VAL A 36 -17.87 -16.93 5.04
N LEU A 37 -18.53 -16.99 3.89
CA LEU A 37 -18.92 -15.80 3.13
C LEU A 37 -19.84 -14.89 3.94
N ALA A 38 -20.89 -15.44 4.55
CA ALA A 38 -21.81 -14.67 5.39
C ALA A 38 -21.14 -14.05 6.61
N ALA A 39 -20.20 -14.78 7.23
CA ALA A 39 -19.38 -14.24 8.32
C ALA A 39 -18.47 -13.09 7.87
N ARG A 40 -18.13 -13.01 6.59
CA ARG A 40 -17.30 -11.95 5.98
C ARG A 40 -18.11 -10.88 5.28
N ASP A 41 -19.30 -10.58 5.82
CA ASP A 41 -20.18 -9.49 5.41
C ASP A 41 -20.78 -9.64 3.98
N VAL A 42 -20.80 -10.86 3.44
CA VAL A 42 -21.59 -11.18 2.24
C VAL A 42 -23.05 -11.30 2.67
N GLY A 43 -23.82 -10.22 2.51
CA GLY A 43 -25.13 -10.03 3.14
C GLY A 43 -26.32 -10.63 2.38
N SER A 44 -26.11 -11.16 1.16
CA SER A 44 -27.18 -11.74 0.37
C SER A 44 -26.67 -12.79 -0.64
N ALA A 45 -27.58 -13.53 -1.24
CA ALA A 45 -27.29 -14.45 -2.33
C ALA A 45 -26.73 -13.73 -3.57
N ASP A 46 -27.24 -12.51 -3.85
CA ASP A 46 -26.78 -11.69 -4.97
C ASP A 46 -25.35 -11.15 -4.71
N ASP A 47 -25.05 -10.77 -3.46
CA ASP A 47 -23.69 -10.36 -3.08
C ASP A 47 -22.71 -11.56 -3.19
N ALA A 48 -23.15 -12.75 -2.81
CA ALA A 48 -22.35 -13.96 -2.97
C ALA A 48 -22.08 -14.27 -4.44
N ALA A 49 -23.11 -14.16 -5.30
CA ALA A 49 -22.94 -14.35 -6.73
C ALA A 49 -21.94 -13.36 -7.33
N ARG A 50 -22.05 -12.07 -6.99
CA ARG A 50 -21.07 -11.05 -7.41
C ARG A 50 -19.67 -11.34 -6.87
N TYR A 51 -19.56 -11.68 -5.61
CA TYR A 51 -18.27 -12.02 -4.99
C TYR A 51 -17.56 -13.18 -5.68
N LEU A 52 -18.31 -14.22 -6.06
CA LEU A 52 -17.78 -15.41 -6.72
C LEU A 52 -17.50 -15.17 -8.22
N ALA A 53 -18.29 -14.31 -8.88
CA ALA A 53 -18.14 -13.97 -10.30
C ALA A 53 -17.34 -12.66 -10.52
N ALA A 54 -16.45 -12.31 -9.61
CA ALA A 54 -15.73 -11.03 -9.66
C ALA A 54 -14.92 -10.77 -10.94
N SER A 55 -14.61 -11.80 -11.73
CA SER A 55 -13.95 -11.66 -13.03
C SER A 55 -14.82 -10.97 -14.08
N ASP A 56 -16.14 -11.05 -13.96
CA ASP A 56 -17.10 -10.62 -14.96
C ASP A 56 -17.82 -9.31 -14.58
N ASP A 57 -17.63 -8.85 -13.31
CA ASP A 57 -18.26 -7.63 -12.83
C ASP A 57 -17.60 -6.40 -13.45
N PRO A 58 -18.37 -5.49 -14.07
CA PRO A 58 -17.85 -4.22 -14.54
C PRO A 58 -17.48 -3.32 -13.34
N LEU A 59 -16.39 -2.59 -13.46
CA LEU A 59 -16.08 -1.53 -12.50
C LEU A 59 -17.10 -0.38 -12.62
N PRO A 60 -17.43 0.32 -11.53
CA PRO A 60 -18.36 1.45 -11.56
C PRO A 60 -17.93 2.53 -12.55
N ASP A 61 -18.87 3.33 -13.00
CA ASP A 61 -18.60 4.48 -13.88
C ASP A 61 -17.59 5.43 -13.23
N ALA A 62 -16.49 5.72 -13.95
CA ALA A 62 -15.42 6.60 -13.48
C ALA A 62 -15.87 8.07 -13.32
N HIS A 63 -16.94 8.49 -13.99
CA HIS A 63 -17.53 9.83 -13.80
C HIS A 63 -18.17 10.04 -12.41
N LEU A 64 -18.35 8.97 -11.64
CA LEU A 64 -18.79 9.05 -10.24
C LEU A 64 -17.65 9.43 -9.28
N LEU A 65 -16.40 9.41 -9.74
CA LEU A 65 -15.26 9.86 -8.92
C LEU A 65 -15.43 11.34 -8.55
N PRO A 66 -15.01 11.73 -7.33
CA PRO A 66 -14.95 13.13 -6.95
C PRO A 66 -14.14 13.96 -7.95
N ASP A 67 -14.57 15.16 -8.22
CA ASP A 67 -13.91 16.11 -9.13
C ASP A 67 -13.60 15.59 -10.55
N ALA A 68 -14.23 14.49 -11.01
CA ALA A 68 -13.98 13.87 -12.31
C ALA A 68 -13.98 14.89 -13.46
N GLY A 69 -14.98 15.78 -13.52
CA GLY A 69 -15.06 16.81 -14.56
C GLY A 69 -13.92 17.83 -14.49
N ARG A 70 -13.45 18.18 -13.29
CA ARG A 70 -12.33 19.13 -13.10
C ARG A 70 -10.99 18.49 -13.51
N VAL A 71 -10.81 17.18 -13.25
CA VAL A 71 -9.66 16.42 -13.72
C VAL A 71 -9.59 16.45 -15.25
N VAL A 72 -10.68 16.08 -15.92
CA VAL A 72 -10.75 16.07 -17.40
C VAL A 72 -10.46 17.46 -17.97
N GLU A 73 -11.09 18.50 -17.43
CA GLU A 73 -10.91 19.88 -17.89
C GLU A 73 -9.47 20.36 -17.73
N ARG A 74 -8.83 20.09 -16.57
CA ARG A 74 -7.45 20.55 -16.32
C ARG A 74 -6.43 19.81 -17.16
N VAL A 75 -6.59 18.48 -17.33
CA VAL A 75 -5.71 17.68 -18.20
C VAL A 75 -5.90 18.11 -19.66
N ARG A 76 -7.13 18.33 -20.10
CA ARG A 76 -7.42 18.84 -21.44
C ARG A 76 -6.69 20.19 -21.69
N SER A 77 -6.78 21.12 -20.76
CA SER A 77 -6.08 22.40 -20.84
C SER A 77 -4.56 22.22 -20.96
N ALA A 78 -3.97 21.32 -20.17
CA ALA A 78 -2.56 21.03 -20.23
C ALA A 78 -2.13 20.47 -21.60
N LEU A 79 -2.94 19.58 -22.18
CA LEU A 79 -2.71 19.02 -23.51
C LEU A 79 -2.83 20.10 -24.62
N GLU A 80 -3.83 20.98 -24.55
CA GLU A 80 -4.03 22.07 -25.50
C GLU A 80 -2.91 23.12 -25.47
N SER A 81 -2.32 23.33 -24.29
CA SER A 81 -1.24 24.30 -24.06
C SER A 81 0.15 23.68 -24.12
N GLU A 82 0.25 22.38 -24.43
CA GLU A 82 1.53 21.63 -24.48
C GLU A 82 2.35 21.76 -23.17
N GLU A 83 1.65 21.81 -22.02
CA GLU A 83 2.29 21.92 -20.71
C GLU A 83 3.11 20.68 -20.37
N LEU A 84 4.26 20.87 -19.71
CA LEU A 84 4.98 19.76 -19.08
C LEU A 84 4.22 19.32 -17.82
N VAL A 85 3.83 18.03 -17.79
CA VAL A 85 3.10 17.42 -16.68
C VAL A 85 4.03 16.55 -15.86
N ALA A 86 4.04 16.72 -14.53
CA ALA A 86 4.75 15.83 -13.63
C ALA A 86 3.78 14.84 -12.98
N VAL A 87 4.13 13.55 -12.96
CA VAL A 87 3.45 12.54 -12.15
C VAL A 87 4.27 12.30 -10.89
N HIS A 88 3.70 12.65 -9.74
CA HIS A 88 4.32 12.48 -8.42
C HIS A 88 3.74 11.24 -7.74
N GLY A 89 4.58 10.22 -7.52
CA GLY A 89 4.19 8.96 -6.93
C GLY A 89 4.58 8.79 -5.47
N HIS A 90 4.19 7.65 -4.89
CA HIS A 90 4.56 7.24 -3.53
C HIS A 90 5.68 6.17 -3.54
N ASP A 91 6.49 6.13 -2.45
CA ASP A 91 7.69 5.26 -2.33
C ASP A 91 7.34 3.83 -1.86
N ASP A 92 6.37 3.19 -2.54
CA ASP A 92 6.03 1.78 -2.36
C ASP A 92 5.51 1.14 -3.66
N ALA A 93 5.06 -0.11 -3.59
CA ALA A 93 4.62 -0.84 -4.77
C ALA A 93 3.29 -0.30 -5.34
N ASP A 94 2.39 0.22 -4.49
CA ASP A 94 1.15 0.85 -4.92
C ASP A 94 1.45 2.14 -5.67
N GLY A 95 2.25 3.03 -5.08
CA GLY A 95 2.67 4.27 -5.72
C GLY A 95 3.46 4.06 -7.02
N VAL A 96 4.37 3.08 -7.07
CA VAL A 96 5.12 2.75 -8.31
C VAL A 96 4.18 2.30 -9.43
N THR A 97 3.24 1.39 -9.12
CA THR A 97 2.28 0.90 -10.12
C THR A 97 1.28 1.98 -10.54
N ALA A 98 0.82 2.82 -9.60
CA ALA A 98 -0.03 3.97 -9.88
C ALA A 98 0.68 5.01 -10.77
N THR A 99 1.96 5.31 -10.48
CA THR A 99 2.79 6.22 -11.29
C THR A 99 2.91 5.70 -12.71
N THR A 100 3.20 4.41 -12.88
CA THR A 100 3.31 3.78 -14.21
C THR A 100 2.02 3.91 -15.00
N VAL A 101 0.87 3.57 -14.39
CA VAL A 101 -0.45 3.68 -15.05
C VAL A 101 -0.75 5.12 -15.47
N MET A 102 -0.51 6.09 -14.60
CA MET A 102 -0.82 7.49 -14.88
C MET A 102 0.11 8.09 -15.95
N MET A 103 1.42 7.82 -15.86
CA MET A 103 2.38 8.25 -16.87
C MET A 103 2.00 7.76 -18.27
N GLU A 104 1.70 6.48 -18.39
CA GLU A 104 1.31 5.89 -19.67
C GLU A 104 -0.02 6.44 -20.19
N THR A 105 -0.95 6.74 -19.30
CA THR A 105 -2.22 7.37 -19.65
C THR A 105 -2.01 8.74 -20.27
N LEU A 106 -1.20 9.57 -19.62
CA LEU A 106 -0.91 10.92 -20.10
C LEU A 106 -0.09 10.90 -21.40
N ASP A 107 0.89 9.99 -21.50
CA ASP A 107 1.68 9.79 -22.73
C ASP A 107 0.80 9.33 -23.90
N GLN A 108 -0.17 8.43 -23.66
CA GLN A 108 -1.18 8.05 -24.66
C GLN A 108 -2.01 9.22 -25.19
N LEU A 109 -2.22 10.21 -24.35
CA LEU A 109 -2.93 11.44 -24.72
C LEU A 109 -2.01 12.48 -25.37
N GLY A 110 -0.71 12.17 -25.51
CA GLY A 110 0.28 13.06 -26.13
C GLY A 110 0.86 14.12 -25.21
N ALA A 111 0.70 13.98 -23.89
CA ALA A 111 1.32 14.89 -22.95
C ALA A 111 2.85 14.72 -22.90
N SER A 112 3.57 15.82 -22.69
CA SER A 112 4.97 15.77 -22.23
C SER A 112 4.98 15.41 -20.74
N VAL A 113 5.50 14.24 -20.36
CA VAL A 113 5.41 13.73 -18.99
C VAL A 113 6.79 13.49 -18.40
N VAL A 114 6.96 13.91 -17.15
CA VAL A 114 8.06 13.49 -16.28
C VAL A 114 7.51 12.82 -15.04
N SER A 115 8.23 11.87 -14.46
CA SER A 115 7.83 11.22 -13.22
C SER A 115 8.78 11.52 -12.10
N TYR A 116 8.26 11.46 -10.88
CA TYR A 116 9.04 11.61 -9.67
C TYR A 116 8.47 10.77 -8.53
N ILE A 117 9.32 9.99 -7.90
CA ILE A 117 9.00 9.31 -6.64
C ILE A 117 10.02 9.79 -5.59
N PRO A 118 9.59 10.46 -4.50
CA PRO A 118 10.49 10.97 -3.48
C PRO A 118 11.23 9.85 -2.75
N ASP A 119 12.49 10.09 -2.40
CA ASP A 119 13.18 9.24 -1.45
C ASP A 119 12.75 9.61 -0.03
N ARG A 120 11.94 8.77 0.56
CA ARG A 120 11.39 8.96 1.91
C ARG A 120 12.43 9.28 2.99
N LYS A 121 13.68 8.85 2.83
CA LYS A 121 14.73 9.08 3.82
C LYS A 121 15.30 10.49 3.77
N THR A 122 15.40 11.04 2.59
CA THR A 122 16.05 12.33 2.35
C THR A 122 15.05 13.46 2.14
N GLU A 123 13.86 13.14 1.60
CA GLU A 123 12.85 14.11 1.16
C GLU A 123 11.54 14.01 1.97
N GLY A 124 11.34 12.92 2.71
CA GLY A 124 10.12 12.70 3.48
C GLY A 124 9.02 12.00 2.68
N HIS A 125 7.78 12.23 3.10
CA HIS A 125 6.59 11.74 2.41
C HIS A 125 5.92 12.90 1.67
N GLY A 126 5.40 12.63 0.47
CA GLY A 126 4.68 13.60 -0.33
C GLY A 126 5.58 14.67 -0.94
N LEU A 127 4.98 15.80 -1.28
CA LEU A 127 5.65 16.93 -1.93
C LEU A 127 6.63 17.62 -0.97
N SER A 128 7.69 18.22 -1.55
CA SER A 128 8.65 19.04 -0.82
C SER A 128 8.90 20.37 -1.53
N ARG A 129 9.35 21.40 -0.80
CA ARG A 129 9.70 22.69 -1.40
C ARG A 129 10.81 22.54 -2.44
N ALA A 130 11.85 21.75 -2.13
CA ALA A 130 12.98 21.54 -3.03
C ALA A 130 12.56 20.85 -4.34
N GLU A 131 11.61 19.92 -4.27
CA GLU A 131 11.02 19.29 -5.45
C GLU A 131 10.21 20.31 -6.27
N LEU A 132 9.32 21.06 -5.63
CA LEU A 132 8.50 22.08 -6.29
C LEU A 132 9.35 23.14 -6.99
N ASP A 133 10.41 23.61 -6.34
CA ASP A 133 11.37 24.55 -6.95
C ASP A 133 12.05 23.97 -8.20
N ARG A 134 12.42 22.68 -8.14
CA ARG A 134 13.03 21.96 -9.27
C ARG A 134 12.03 21.77 -10.42
N LEU A 135 10.79 21.37 -10.12
CA LEU A 135 9.74 21.19 -11.12
C LEU A 135 9.36 22.51 -11.78
N HIS A 136 9.24 23.58 -10.98
CA HIS A 136 9.03 24.94 -11.51
C HIS A 136 10.17 25.36 -12.45
N GLY A 137 11.43 25.14 -12.02
CA GLY A 137 12.61 25.43 -12.85
C GLY A 137 12.68 24.62 -14.13
N ALA A 138 12.05 23.46 -14.19
CA ALA A 138 11.91 22.62 -15.38
C ALA A 138 10.72 23.04 -16.29
N GLY A 139 9.88 23.98 -15.85
CA GLY A 139 8.72 24.44 -16.60
C GLY A 139 7.47 23.58 -16.44
N VAL A 140 7.36 22.79 -15.36
CA VAL A 140 6.15 22.02 -15.05
C VAL A 140 4.99 22.96 -14.73
N GLY A 141 3.86 22.81 -15.43
CA GLY A 141 2.64 23.58 -15.20
C GLY A 141 1.57 22.80 -14.42
N LEU A 142 1.64 21.47 -14.45
CA LEU A 142 0.68 20.59 -13.78
C LEU A 142 1.41 19.43 -13.09
N ILE A 143 1.06 19.20 -11.81
CA ILE A 143 1.42 17.97 -11.08
C ILE A 143 0.18 17.11 -10.95
N VAL A 144 0.26 15.83 -11.31
CA VAL A 144 -0.73 14.80 -10.96
C VAL A 144 -0.11 13.90 -9.92
N THR A 145 -0.59 13.98 -8.67
CA THR A 145 -0.12 13.07 -7.63
C THR A 145 -0.90 11.76 -7.68
N VAL A 146 -0.24 10.65 -7.39
CA VAL A 146 -0.87 9.34 -7.30
C VAL A 146 -0.49 8.68 -5.99
N ASP A 147 -1.46 8.11 -5.29
CA ASP A 147 -1.27 7.40 -4.02
C ASP A 147 -0.67 8.28 -2.91
N SER A 148 -0.88 9.59 -2.97
CA SER A 148 -0.26 10.54 -2.04
C SER A 148 -0.89 11.93 -2.08
N CYS A 149 -0.46 12.78 -1.15
CA CYS A 149 -0.61 14.23 -1.11
C CYS A 149 -1.99 14.78 -0.71
N VAL A 150 -2.96 13.95 -0.32
CA VAL A 150 -4.23 14.49 0.20
C VAL A 150 -4.04 15.34 1.47
N SER A 151 -2.93 15.14 2.19
CA SER A 151 -2.57 15.90 3.40
C SER A 151 -1.57 17.02 3.18
N ASP A 152 -1.08 17.24 1.95
CA ASP A 152 0.05 18.12 1.64
C ASP A 152 -0.37 19.58 1.37
N ARG A 153 -1.26 20.12 2.22
CA ARG A 153 -1.85 21.45 2.08
C ARG A 153 -0.80 22.56 1.92
N GLU A 154 0.25 22.55 2.76
CA GLU A 154 1.30 23.58 2.73
C GLU A 154 2.06 23.57 1.40
N PHE A 155 2.44 22.36 0.94
CA PHE A 155 3.23 22.22 -0.28
C PHE A 155 2.42 22.50 -1.54
N ILE A 156 1.16 22.08 -1.58
CA ILE A 156 0.26 22.40 -2.71
C ILE A 156 -0.01 23.90 -2.75
N SER A 157 -0.19 24.58 -1.59
CA SER A 157 -0.27 26.04 -1.56
C SER A 157 0.97 26.71 -2.12
N TYR A 158 2.15 26.20 -1.78
CA TYR A 158 3.42 26.71 -2.31
C TYR A 158 3.56 26.45 -3.82
N GLY A 159 3.14 25.29 -4.31
CA GLY A 159 3.08 25.00 -5.74
C GLY A 159 2.20 26.01 -6.51
N ASN A 160 1.03 26.35 -5.94
CA ASN A 160 0.14 27.35 -6.51
C ASN A 160 0.80 28.75 -6.58
N GLU A 161 1.60 29.13 -5.57
CA GLU A 161 2.37 30.38 -5.59
C GLU A 161 3.42 30.40 -6.70
N LEU A 162 3.97 29.23 -7.06
CA LEU A 162 4.90 29.06 -8.18
C LEU A 162 4.19 28.96 -9.55
N GLY A 163 2.86 28.94 -9.58
CA GLY A 163 2.07 28.76 -10.80
C GLY A 163 1.96 27.32 -11.27
N ILE A 164 2.18 26.35 -10.39
CA ILE A 164 1.99 24.92 -10.65
C ILE A 164 0.65 24.47 -10.09
N ASP A 165 -0.24 24.04 -10.94
CA ASP A 165 -1.49 23.42 -10.55
C ASP A 165 -1.27 21.95 -10.07
N THR A 166 -2.10 21.49 -9.14
CA THR A 166 -2.03 20.12 -8.65
C THR A 166 -3.38 19.42 -8.77
N ILE A 167 -3.39 18.21 -9.34
CA ILE A 167 -4.48 17.23 -9.24
C ILE A 167 -4.04 16.16 -8.26
N VAL A 168 -4.78 15.98 -7.18
CA VAL A 168 -4.52 14.92 -6.19
C VAL A 168 -5.35 13.69 -6.53
N THR A 169 -4.71 12.53 -6.73
CA THR A 169 -5.37 11.22 -6.78
C THR A 169 -4.85 10.36 -5.65
N ASP A 170 -5.71 10.02 -4.69
CA ASP A 170 -5.29 9.42 -3.43
C ASP A 170 -6.37 8.52 -2.84
N HIS A 171 -6.00 7.69 -1.89
CA HIS A 171 -6.90 6.80 -1.15
C HIS A 171 -6.68 6.87 0.37
N HIS A 172 -5.71 7.64 0.83
CA HIS A 172 -5.43 7.83 2.25
C HIS A 172 -6.58 8.53 2.99
N GLU A 173 -6.54 8.53 4.32
CA GLU A 173 -7.56 9.16 5.15
C GLU A 173 -7.64 10.67 4.90
N ILE A 174 -8.86 11.19 4.90
CA ILE A 174 -9.12 12.59 4.60
C ILE A 174 -8.69 13.45 5.79
N PRO A 175 -7.80 14.44 5.61
CA PRO A 175 -7.41 15.36 6.66
C PRO A 175 -8.56 16.32 7.02
N PRO A 176 -8.49 16.97 8.20
CA PRO A 176 -9.50 17.96 8.60
C PRO A 176 -9.65 19.13 7.62
N GLU A 177 -8.55 19.50 6.96
CA GLU A 177 -8.52 20.56 5.93
C GLU A 177 -7.88 20.02 4.65
N LEU A 178 -8.63 20.08 3.56
CA LEU A 178 -8.16 19.64 2.24
C LEU A 178 -7.12 20.61 1.67
N PRO A 179 -6.18 20.11 0.87
CA PRO A 179 -5.22 20.96 0.15
C PRO A 179 -5.93 21.78 -0.94
N PRO A 180 -5.40 22.98 -1.30
CA PRO A 180 -5.98 23.83 -2.34
C PRO A 180 -5.59 23.34 -3.76
N ALA A 181 -5.81 22.07 -4.04
CA ALA A 181 -5.60 21.46 -5.34
C ALA A 181 -6.72 21.85 -6.34
N VAL A 182 -6.42 21.81 -7.62
CA VAL A 182 -7.43 22.05 -8.68
C VAL A 182 -8.51 20.99 -8.64
N ALA A 183 -8.14 19.73 -8.39
CA ALA A 183 -9.06 18.61 -8.22
C ALA A 183 -8.53 17.64 -7.18
N ILE A 184 -9.42 17.01 -6.43
CA ILE A 184 -9.09 15.96 -5.44
C ILE A 184 -9.95 14.72 -5.73
N VAL A 185 -9.30 13.67 -6.22
CA VAL A 185 -9.92 12.38 -6.46
C VAL A 185 -9.56 11.44 -5.32
N ASN A 186 -10.44 11.33 -4.35
CA ASN A 186 -10.32 10.36 -3.28
C ASN A 186 -11.71 9.78 -2.97
N PRO A 187 -11.93 8.47 -3.14
CA PRO A 187 -13.23 7.84 -2.91
C PRO A 187 -13.76 7.98 -1.47
N LYS A 188 -12.89 8.31 -0.51
CA LYS A 188 -13.26 8.52 0.90
C LYS A 188 -13.80 9.91 1.20
N LEU A 189 -13.78 10.85 0.26
CA LEU A 189 -14.38 12.17 0.47
C LEU A 189 -15.83 12.04 0.93
N PRO A 190 -16.30 12.87 1.88
CA PRO A 190 -17.64 12.75 2.46
C PRO A 190 -18.77 12.83 1.44
N ASP A 191 -18.60 13.63 0.40
CA ASP A 191 -19.55 13.88 -0.69
C ASP A 191 -19.32 13.00 -1.93
N SER A 192 -18.38 12.03 -1.85
CA SER A 192 -18.11 11.09 -2.92
C SER A 192 -19.35 10.26 -3.26
N ARG A 193 -19.70 10.24 -4.54
CA ARG A 193 -20.75 9.37 -5.12
C ARG A 193 -20.20 8.04 -5.63
N PHE A 194 -18.87 7.87 -5.62
CA PHE A 194 -18.23 6.62 -6.02
C PHE A 194 -18.60 5.51 -5.02
N PRO A 195 -19.12 4.37 -5.48
CA PRO A 195 -19.76 3.41 -4.58
C PRO A 195 -18.78 2.65 -3.68
N TYR A 196 -17.51 2.54 -4.07
CA TYR A 196 -16.52 1.77 -3.34
C TYR A 196 -15.39 2.66 -2.80
N ARG A 197 -15.22 2.70 -1.48
CA ARG A 197 -14.33 3.64 -0.78
C ARG A 197 -12.94 3.07 -0.42
N PHE A 198 -12.73 1.78 -0.59
CA PHE A 198 -11.52 1.09 -0.10
C PHE A 198 -10.54 0.74 -1.21
N MET A 199 -10.53 1.49 -2.28
CA MET A 199 -9.56 1.30 -3.37
C MET A 199 -8.12 1.55 -2.89
N ALA A 200 -7.15 0.89 -3.49
CA ALA A 200 -5.73 1.24 -3.41
C ALA A 200 -5.45 2.49 -4.28
N GLY A 201 -4.30 3.13 -4.07
CA GLY A 201 -3.88 4.29 -4.87
C GLY A 201 -3.83 3.99 -6.36
N VAL A 202 -3.27 2.83 -6.75
CA VAL A 202 -3.28 2.38 -8.15
C VAL A 202 -4.68 2.11 -8.68
N GLY A 203 -5.60 1.64 -7.83
CA GLY A 203 -7.00 1.46 -8.20
C GLY A 203 -7.66 2.80 -8.56
N VAL A 204 -7.41 3.84 -7.76
CA VAL A 204 -7.88 5.22 -8.06
C VAL A 204 -7.24 5.73 -9.34
N ALA A 205 -5.91 5.58 -9.50
CA ALA A 205 -5.18 5.99 -10.69
C ALA A 205 -5.72 5.28 -11.96
N LEU A 206 -6.01 3.98 -11.89
CA LEU A 206 -6.62 3.21 -12.99
C LEU A 206 -7.99 3.77 -13.38
N ARG A 207 -8.84 4.13 -12.41
CA ARG A 207 -10.17 4.70 -12.71
C ARG A 207 -10.08 6.10 -13.31
N VAL A 208 -9.12 6.91 -12.85
CA VAL A 208 -8.82 8.22 -13.46
C VAL A 208 -8.27 8.03 -14.87
N ALA A 209 -7.45 7.02 -15.11
CA ALA A 209 -6.95 6.68 -16.43
C ALA A 209 -8.09 6.29 -17.40
N ASP A 210 -9.02 5.44 -16.94
CA ASP A 210 -10.22 5.11 -17.73
C ASP A 210 -11.02 6.38 -18.08
N LEU A 211 -11.27 7.26 -17.10
CA LEU A 211 -11.98 8.52 -17.31
C LEU A 211 -11.31 9.42 -18.37
N LEU A 212 -10.01 9.62 -18.23
CA LEU A 212 -9.24 10.48 -19.14
C LEU A 212 -9.20 9.91 -20.57
N LEU A 213 -9.03 8.60 -20.72
CA LEU A 213 -9.01 7.97 -22.02
C LEU A 213 -10.40 7.99 -22.69
N ASP A 214 -11.47 7.76 -21.93
CA ASP A 214 -12.84 7.81 -22.45
C ASP A 214 -13.18 9.22 -22.96
N GLU A 215 -12.79 10.27 -22.22
CA GLU A 215 -13.14 11.65 -22.55
C GLU A 215 -12.19 12.30 -23.58
N LEU A 216 -10.89 11.98 -23.56
CA LEU A 216 -9.90 12.76 -24.28
C LEU A 216 -9.24 12.02 -25.45
N ARG A 217 -9.23 10.68 -25.47
CA ARG A 217 -8.52 9.88 -26.50
C ARG A 217 -9.02 10.16 -27.92
N GLY A 218 -10.29 10.47 -28.11
CA GLY A 218 -10.84 10.80 -29.43
C GLY A 218 -10.34 12.12 -30.00
N ARG A 219 -9.84 13.02 -29.15
CA ARG A 219 -9.33 14.35 -29.54
C ARG A 219 -7.81 14.45 -29.47
N PHE A 220 -7.24 13.84 -28.46
CA PHE A 220 -5.83 13.79 -28.19
C PHE A 220 -5.42 12.32 -28.27
N GLY A 221 -4.42 11.98 -28.87
CA GLY A 221 -3.94 10.61 -28.94
C GLY A 221 -2.78 10.57 -29.90
N PRO A 222 -1.87 9.61 -29.76
CA PRO A 222 -0.74 9.54 -30.64
C PRO A 222 -1.24 9.47 -32.08
N ALA A 223 -0.76 10.37 -32.91
CA ALA A 223 -0.93 10.32 -34.34
C ALA A 223 -0.07 9.20 -34.93
N GLY A 224 -0.42 7.94 -34.59
CA GLY A 224 0.31 6.79 -35.11
C GLY A 224 -0.13 5.48 -34.44
N GLU A 225 -0.54 4.52 -35.27
CA GLU A 225 -0.97 3.17 -34.86
C GLU A 225 0.15 2.30 -34.24
N ASN A 226 1.33 2.84 -33.96
CA ASN A 226 2.56 2.09 -33.65
C ASN A 226 3.13 2.31 -32.26
N ALA A 227 2.36 2.79 -31.29
CA ALA A 227 2.81 2.74 -29.91
C ALA A 227 2.47 1.36 -29.32
N PRO A 228 3.41 0.40 -29.24
CA PRO A 228 3.13 -1.01 -28.93
C PRO A 228 2.58 -1.23 -27.51
N TRP A 229 2.67 -0.24 -26.63
CA TRP A 229 2.17 -0.28 -25.26
C TRP A 229 0.70 0.11 -25.12
N TYR A 230 0.17 0.80 -26.10
CA TYR A 230 -1.13 1.47 -25.99
C TYR A 230 -2.18 0.87 -26.92
N GLY A 231 -1.95 -0.40 -27.30
CA GLY A 231 -2.91 -1.19 -28.06
C GLY A 231 -4.08 -1.67 -27.20
N PRO A 232 -4.93 -2.54 -27.77
CA PRO A 232 -6.08 -3.15 -27.06
C PRO A 232 -5.72 -3.85 -25.74
N GLY A 233 -4.44 -4.25 -25.58
CA GLY A 233 -3.93 -4.90 -24.38
C GLY A 233 -3.59 -3.97 -23.22
N TRP A 234 -3.48 -2.64 -23.42
CA TRP A 234 -3.07 -1.71 -22.35
C TRP A 234 -3.94 -1.81 -21.09
N ARG A 235 -5.25 -1.98 -21.27
CA ARG A 235 -6.17 -2.11 -20.15
C ARG A 235 -5.88 -3.33 -19.28
N GLN A 236 -5.53 -4.46 -19.89
CA GLN A 236 -5.14 -5.70 -19.23
C GLN A 236 -3.81 -5.53 -18.47
N GLU A 237 -2.85 -4.85 -19.12
CA GLU A 237 -1.56 -4.53 -18.50
C GLU A 237 -1.72 -3.61 -17.27
N SER A 238 -2.58 -2.61 -17.37
CA SER A 238 -2.89 -1.70 -16.26
C SER A 238 -3.64 -2.41 -15.13
N LEU A 239 -4.53 -3.34 -15.45
CA LEU A 239 -5.19 -4.20 -14.45
C LEU A 239 -4.17 -5.10 -13.73
N ALA A 240 -3.19 -5.66 -14.45
CA ALA A 240 -2.12 -6.45 -13.83
C ALA A 240 -1.32 -5.61 -12.82
N LEU A 241 -0.94 -4.37 -13.19
CA LEU A 241 -0.28 -3.44 -12.27
C LEU A 241 -1.17 -3.07 -11.09
N ALA A 242 -2.46 -2.78 -11.35
CA ALA A 242 -3.42 -2.43 -10.30
C ALA A 242 -3.65 -3.58 -9.31
N ALA A 243 -3.66 -4.82 -9.78
CA ALA A 243 -3.73 -5.99 -8.91
C ALA A 243 -2.49 -6.09 -8.01
N ILE A 244 -1.29 -5.89 -8.57
CA ILE A 244 -0.03 -5.96 -7.82
C ILE A 244 0.00 -4.88 -6.72
N GLY A 245 -0.29 -3.60 -7.05
CA GLY A 245 -0.30 -2.51 -6.08
C GLY A 245 -1.36 -2.72 -5.00
N SER A 246 -2.59 -3.07 -5.37
CA SER A 246 -3.68 -3.32 -4.41
C SER A 246 -3.36 -4.44 -3.41
N ILE A 247 -2.74 -5.53 -3.87
CA ILE A 247 -2.31 -6.63 -2.98
C ILE A 247 -1.16 -6.18 -2.08
N ALA A 248 -0.21 -5.41 -2.62
CA ALA A 248 0.95 -4.93 -1.87
C ALA A 248 0.55 -3.96 -0.76
N ASP A 249 -0.39 -3.05 -1.03
CA ASP A 249 -0.94 -2.10 -0.05
C ASP A 249 -1.88 -2.76 0.99
N LYS A 250 -2.29 -4.01 0.76
CA LYS A 250 -3.14 -4.80 1.68
C LYS A 250 -4.54 -4.22 1.87
N VAL A 251 -5.08 -3.54 0.88
CA VAL A 251 -6.48 -3.12 0.89
C VAL A 251 -7.43 -4.33 0.95
N PRO A 252 -8.64 -4.18 1.48
CA PRO A 252 -9.62 -5.27 1.49
C PRO A 252 -9.89 -5.76 0.06
N LEU A 253 -9.73 -7.06 -0.19
CA LEU A 253 -10.01 -7.67 -1.49
C LEU A 253 -11.51 -7.97 -1.65
N THR A 254 -12.32 -6.94 -1.54
CA THR A 254 -13.78 -6.94 -1.71
C THR A 254 -14.18 -5.91 -2.75
N GLY A 255 -15.41 -5.93 -3.24
CA GLY A 255 -15.92 -4.96 -4.21
C GLY A 255 -14.96 -4.78 -5.40
N ASP A 256 -14.71 -3.53 -5.77
CA ASP A 256 -13.87 -3.18 -6.94
C ASP A 256 -12.43 -3.72 -6.84
N ASN A 257 -11.85 -3.74 -5.64
CA ASN A 257 -10.52 -4.32 -5.45
C ASN A 257 -10.50 -5.80 -5.81
N ARG A 258 -11.57 -6.55 -5.49
CA ARG A 258 -11.66 -7.97 -5.85
C ARG A 258 -11.74 -8.13 -7.37
N THR A 259 -12.55 -7.33 -8.04
CA THR A 259 -12.65 -7.33 -9.51
C THR A 259 -11.30 -7.00 -10.16
N ILE A 260 -10.65 -5.91 -9.73
CA ILE A 260 -9.32 -5.51 -10.21
C ILE A 260 -8.29 -6.62 -10.01
N VAL A 261 -8.25 -7.20 -8.81
CA VAL A 261 -7.27 -8.24 -8.46
C VAL A 261 -7.55 -9.52 -9.25
N THR A 262 -8.80 -9.96 -9.37
CA THR A 262 -9.14 -11.18 -10.13
C THR A 262 -8.78 -11.02 -11.61
N GLN A 263 -9.18 -9.92 -12.23
CA GLN A 263 -8.88 -9.65 -13.65
C GLN A 263 -7.39 -9.43 -13.88
N GLY A 264 -6.72 -8.69 -13.00
CA GLY A 264 -5.30 -8.37 -13.12
C GLY A 264 -4.38 -9.59 -12.90
N LEU A 265 -4.71 -10.47 -11.95
CA LEU A 265 -3.96 -11.72 -11.76
C LEU A 265 -4.13 -12.67 -12.94
N ALA A 266 -5.30 -12.68 -13.58
CA ALA A 266 -5.51 -13.45 -14.81
C ALA A 266 -4.74 -12.88 -16.01
N ALA A 267 -4.56 -11.56 -16.07
CA ALA A 267 -3.83 -10.88 -17.15
C ALA A 267 -2.30 -10.98 -17.00
N ALA A 268 -1.77 -10.91 -15.79
CA ALA A 268 -0.34 -10.79 -15.51
C ALA A 268 0.53 -11.91 -16.12
N PRO A 269 0.15 -13.20 -16.13
CA PRO A 269 0.95 -14.27 -16.74
C PRO A 269 1.14 -14.14 -18.25
N GLY A 270 0.27 -13.39 -18.92
CA GLY A 270 0.32 -13.15 -20.37
C GLY A 270 0.84 -11.78 -20.76
N THR A 271 1.47 -11.06 -19.84
CA THR A 271 1.92 -9.68 -20.06
C THR A 271 2.91 -9.54 -21.22
N ASP A 272 2.70 -8.53 -22.06
CA ASP A 272 3.65 -8.08 -23.08
C ASP A 272 4.64 -7.04 -22.52
N ARG A 273 4.42 -6.56 -21.28
CA ARG A 273 5.30 -5.62 -20.59
C ARG A 273 6.61 -6.30 -20.22
N VAL A 274 7.69 -5.95 -20.91
CA VAL A 274 9.00 -6.62 -20.73
C VAL A 274 9.51 -6.54 -19.31
N GLY A 275 9.27 -5.43 -18.59
CA GLY A 275 9.68 -5.26 -17.19
C GLY A 275 8.89 -6.15 -16.23
N LEU A 276 7.57 -6.24 -16.39
CA LEU A 276 6.74 -7.13 -15.56
C LEU A 276 7.06 -8.60 -15.86
N ARG A 277 7.25 -8.93 -17.14
CA ARG A 277 7.69 -10.27 -17.54
C ARG A 277 9.03 -10.64 -16.91
N ALA A 278 10.02 -9.77 -16.96
CA ALA A 278 11.33 -10.01 -16.34
C ALA A 278 11.20 -10.21 -14.82
N ALA A 279 10.33 -9.43 -14.14
CA ALA A 279 10.04 -9.62 -12.73
C ALA A 279 9.39 -10.97 -12.41
N LEU A 280 8.45 -11.43 -13.26
CA LEU A 280 7.80 -12.74 -13.14
C LEU A 280 8.77 -13.89 -13.39
N GLU A 281 9.64 -13.76 -14.40
CA GLU A 281 10.67 -14.77 -14.72
C GLU A 281 11.67 -14.91 -13.57
N GLU A 282 12.20 -13.80 -13.05
CA GLU A 282 13.15 -13.79 -11.93
C GLU A 282 12.50 -14.34 -10.65
N GLY A 283 11.22 -13.97 -10.40
CA GLY A 283 10.41 -14.49 -9.28
C GLY A 283 9.96 -15.94 -9.44
N ARG A 284 10.28 -16.61 -10.56
CA ARG A 284 9.81 -17.96 -10.93
C ARG A 284 8.28 -18.09 -10.94
N LEU A 285 7.62 -17.01 -11.36
CA LEU A 285 6.17 -16.90 -11.44
C LEU A 285 5.66 -16.90 -12.89
N TRP A 286 6.55 -16.73 -13.88
CA TRP A 286 6.18 -16.71 -15.30
C TRP A 286 5.54 -18.02 -15.76
N GLY A 287 4.44 -17.91 -16.52
CA GLY A 287 3.73 -19.08 -17.06
C GLY A 287 2.90 -19.86 -16.04
N ARG A 288 2.70 -19.32 -14.83
CA ARG A 288 1.85 -19.88 -13.76
C ARG A 288 0.62 -19.02 -13.58
N GLU A 289 -0.45 -19.63 -13.08
CA GLU A 289 -1.54 -18.92 -12.44
C GLU A 289 -1.01 -18.25 -11.15
N LEU A 290 -1.31 -16.97 -10.97
CA LEU A 290 -0.84 -16.20 -9.84
C LEU A 290 -1.90 -16.13 -8.74
N SER A 291 -1.47 -16.34 -7.51
CA SER A 291 -2.27 -16.08 -6.31
C SER A 291 -1.94 -14.71 -5.72
N PRO A 292 -2.83 -14.11 -4.91
CA PRO A 292 -2.51 -12.92 -4.14
C PRO A 292 -1.29 -13.11 -3.23
N GLU A 293 -1.05 -14.33 -2.77
CA GLU A 293 0.11 -14.65 -1.93
C GLU A 293 1.42 -14.62 -2.72
N ASP A 294 1.45 -15.12 -3.95
CA ASP A 294 2.61 -15.00 -4.86
C ASP A 294 2.99 -13.54 -5.06
N VAL A 295 2.01 -12.68 -5.35
CA VAL A 295 2.23 -11.25 -5.53
C VAL A 295 2.75 -10.61 -4.24
N ARG A 296 2.10 -10.85 -3.10
CA ARG A 296 2.51 -10.30 -1.80
C ARG A 296 3.93 -10.68 -1.41
N ASN A 297 4.31 -11.94 -1.65
CA ASN A 297 5.60 -12.48 -1.21
C ASN A 297 6.75 -12.21 -2.19
N SER A 298 6.46 -11.92 -3.45
CA SER A 298 7.45 -11.69 -4.51
C SER A 298 7.31 -10.28 -5.10
N LEU A 299 6.37 -10.04 -6.02
CA LEU A 299 6.28 -8.81 -6.81
C LEU A 299 6.05 -7.54 -5.96
N GLY A 300 5.16 -7.61 -4.98
CA GLY A 300 4.88 -6.47 -4.10
C GLY A 300 6.10 -6.05 -3.27
N ARG A 301 6.95 -7.00 -2.89
CA ARG A 301 8.22 -6.70 -2.22
C ARG A 301 9.29 -6.23 -3.20
N LEU A 302 9.30 -6.76 -4.41
CA LEU A 302 10.25 -6.39 -5.45
C LEU A 302 10.06 -4.95 -5.90
N LEU A 303 8.81 -4.57 -6.19
CA LEU A 303 8.47 -3.23 -6.67
C LEU A 303 8.45 -2.19 -5.55
N GLY A 304 8.19 -2.62 -4.31
CA GLY A 304 8.22 -1.75 -3.16
C GLY A 304 9.64 -1.43 -2.69
N ARG A 305 9.72 -0.51 -1.74
CA ARG A 305 10.97 -0.11 -1.12
C ARG A 305 11.56 -1.23 -0.28
N ALA A 306 12.82 -1.57 -0.51
CA ALA A 306 13.57 -2.37 0.44
C ALA A 306 13.92 -1.52 1.68
N PRO A 307 13.58 -1.97 2.91
CA PRO A 307 13.93 -1.23 4.12
C PRO A 307 15.44 -1.01 4.20
N GLY A 308 15.85 0.22 4.34
CA GLY A 308 17.27 0.56 4.45
C GLY A 308 17.95 1.11 3.19
N ASP A 309 17.34 0.98 2.02
CA ASP A 309 17.90 1.50 0.76
C ASP A 309 17.39 2.91 0.37
N SER A 310 18.22 3.63 -0.37
CA SER A 310 17.94 4.88 -1.05
C SER A 310 18.73 4.88 -2.38
N PRO A 311 18.18 5.27 -3.52
CA PRO A 311 16.80 5.52 -3.89
C PRO A 311 16.10 4.20 -4.31
N GLY A 312 15.18 3.70 -3.46
CA GLY A 312 14.65 2.34 -3.58
C GLY A 312 13.73 2.07 -4.75
N THR A 313 12.77 2.95 -5.00
CA THR A 313 11.63 2.70 -5.91
C THR A 313 11.81 3.24 -7.31
N GLN A 314 12.76 4.13 -7.55
CA GLN A 314 13.05 4.60 -8.92
C GLN A 314 13.40 3.45 -9.85
N LYS A 315 14.26 2.51 -9.43
CA LYS A 315 14.58 1.31 -10.24
C LYS A 315 13.36 0.44 -10.54
N SER A 316 12.39 0.39 -9.63
CA SER A 316 11.14 -0.35 -9.84
C SER A 316 10.28 0.34 -10.90
N LEU A 317 10.22 1.68 -10.89
CA LEU A 317 9.58 2.45 -11.94
C LEU A 317 10.31 2.27 -13.28
N ASP A 318 11.64 2.36 -13.29
CA ASP A 318 12.46 2.14 -14.48
C ASP A 318 12.23 0.73 -15.06
N LEU A 319 12.12 -0.30 -14.21
CA LEU A 319 11.79 -1.66 -14.62
C LEU A 319 10.44 -1.73 -15.31
N LEU A 320 9.40 -1.12 -14.74
CA LEU A 320 8.07 -1.15 -15.35
C LEU A 320 7.96 -0.29 -16.61
N ALA A 321 8.78 0.74 -16.74
CA ALA A 321 8.77 1.68 -17.87
C ALA A 321 9.67 1.26 -19.04
N THR A 322 10.71 0.44 -18.81
CA THR A 322 11.63 0.05 -19.89
C THR A 322 10.94 -0.78 -20.97
N ARG A 323 11.40 -0.57 -22.20
CA ARG A 323 10.98 -1.34 -23.40
C ARG A 323 12.09 -2.28 -23.88
N ASP A 324 13.28 -2.17 -23.32
CA ASP A 324 14.41 -3.01 -23.65
C ASP A 324 14.43 -4.29 -22.79
N PRO A 325 14.37 -5.49 -23.41
CA PRO A 325 14.36 -6.74 -22.65
C PRO A 325 15.64 -7.01 -21.87
N ASP A 326 16.80 -6.50 -22.32
CA ASP A 326 18.08 -6.68 -21.64
C ASP A 326 18.15 -5.78 -20.40
N ASP A 327 17.75 -4.52 -20.54
CA ASP A 327 17.60 -3.60 -19.41
C ASP A 327 16.60 -4.14 -18.38
N ALA A 328 15.45 -4.65 -18.84
CA ALA A 328 14.44 -5.23 -17.95
C ALA A 328 15.00 -6.40 -17.12
N ARG A 329 15.74 -7.33 -17.76
CA ARG A 329 16.39 -8.44 -17.05
C ARG A 329 17.43 -7.95 -16.04
N ALA A 330 18.25 -6.98 -16.42
CA ALA A 330 19.27 -6.41 -15.53
C ALA A 330 18.64 -5.71 -14.32
N LEU A 331 17.58 -4.92 -14.53
CA LEU A 331 16.84 -4.25 -13.46
C LEU A 331 16.15 -5.25 -12.54
N ALA A 332 15.43 -6.24 -13.09
CA ALA A 332 14.78 -7.29 -12.31
C ALA A 332 15.78 -8.04 -11.43
N ALA A 333 16.88 -8.54 -12.01
CA ALA A 333 17.93 -9.23 -11.28
C ALA A 333 18.52 -8.35 -10.15
N SER A 334 18.81 -7.07 -10.42
CA SER A 334 19.30 -6.11 -9.41
C SER A 334 18.33 -5.91 -8.25
N LEU A 335 17.02 -5.84 -8.53
CA LEU A 335 15.97 -5.69 -7.53
C LEU A 335 15.82 -6.95 -6.67
N PHE A 336 15.84 -8.14 -7.30
CA PHE A 336 15.81 -9.42 -6.59
C PHE A 336 17.03 -9.62 -5.69
N GLU A 337 18.22 -9.37 -6.21
CA GLU A 337 19.46 -9.44 -5.43
C GLU A 337 19.44 -8.50 -4.22
N ARG A 338 18.91 -7.28 -4.38
CA ARG A 338 18.69 -6.33 -3.29
C ARG A 338 17.74 -6.91 -2.23
N GLN A 339 16.64 -7.51 -2.66
CA GLN A 339 15.65 -8.13 -1.76
C GLN A 339 16.24 -9.31 -0.98
N GLU A 340 17.01 -10.17 -1.65
CA GLU A 340 17.65 -11.31 -0.99
C GLU A 340 18.72 -10.85 0.04
N ARG A 341 19.54 -9.87 -0.30
CA ARG A 341 20.49 -9.28 0.67
C ARG A 341 19.78 -8.72 1.90
N TRP A 342 18.68 -8.02 1.70
CA TRP A 342 17.88 -7.53 2.82
C TRP A 342 17.30 -8.68 3.64
N ARG A 343 16.77 -9.72 3.01
CA ARG A 343 16.19 -10.88 3.67
C ARG A 343 17.24 -11.63 4.51
N GLU A 344 18.40 -11.86 3.95
CA GLU A 344 19.52 -12.46 4.68
C GLU A 344 19.91 -11.62 5.90
N SER A 345 20.07 -10.31 5.73
CA SER A 345 20.35 -9.37 6.82
C SER A 345 19.25 -9.41 7.90
N ALA A 346 17.97 -9.44 7.49
CA ALA A 346 16.85 -9.51 8.41
C ALA A 346 16.80 -10.82 9.21
N VAL A 347 17.14 -11.96 8.59
CA VAL A 347 17.23 -13.27 9.27
C VAL A 347 18.37 -13.27 10.29
N VAL A 348 19.53 -12.73 9.93
CA VAL A 348 20.68 -12.61 10.84
C VAL A 348 20.34 -11.70 12.01
N ALA A 349 19.75 -10.54 11.72
CA ALA A 349 19.28 -9.59 12.74
C ALA A 349 18.27 -10.24 13.70
N TRP A 350 17.30 -10.97 13.15
CA TRP A 350 16.31 -11.69 13.94
C TRP A 350 16.95 -12.70 14.91
N ARG A 351 17.86 -13.54 14.45
CA ARG A 351 18.54 -14.53 15.29
C ARG A 351 19.30 -13.85 16.43
N LYS A 352 20.10 -12.83 16.11
CA LYS A 352 20.88 -12.07 17.10
C LYS A 352 19.95 -11.45 18.17
N VAL A 353 18.92 -10.73 17.75
CA VAL A 353 18.02 -10.06 18.69
C VAL A 353 17.23 -11.04 19.55
N ARG A 354 16.82 -12.18 18.98
CA ARG A 354 16.14 -13.23 19.75
C ARG A 354 17.05 -13.83 20.82
N GLU A 355 18.32 -14.13 20.49
CA GLU A 355 19.31 -14.62 21.46
C GLU A 355 19.61 -13.58 22.55
N ASP A 356 19.69 -12.30 22.20
CA ASP A 356 19.90 -11.21 23.14
C ASP A 356 18.68 -11.05 24.07
N PHE A 357 17.48 -11.12 23.53
CA PHE A 357 16.23 -11.09 24.29
C PHE A 357 16.11 -12.27 25.27
N GLU A 358 16.40 -13.50 24.84
CA GLU A 358 16.34 -14.70 25.70
C GLU A 358 17.35 -14.65 26.85
N ARG A 359 18.48 -13.94 26.67
CA ARG A 359 19.52 -13.74 27.70
C ARG A 359 19.18 -12.60 28.66
N ASP A 360 18.39 -11.63 28.24
CA ASP A 360 17.99 -10.49 29.09
C ASP A 360 16.76 -10.83 29.91
N GLY A 361 16.95 -11.32 31.12
CA GLY A 361 15.86 -11.68 32.04
C GLY A 361 14.96 -10.49 32.39
N ALA A 362 15.46 -9.25 32.36
CA ALA A 362 14.65 -8.05 32.58
C ALA A 362 13.72 -7.79 31.40
N ALA A 363 14.22 -7.89 30.17
CA ALA A 363 13.40 -7.75 28.96
C ALA A 363 12.35 -8.87 28.85
N VAL A 364 12.67 -10.10 29.30
CA VAL A 364 11.73 -11.23 29.30
C VAL A 364 10.55 -10.97 30.23
N SER A 365 10.73 -10.29 31.37
CA SER A 365 9.69 -10.04 32.38
C SER A 365 8.99 -8.69 32.24
N SER A 366 9.54 -7.73 31.50
CA SER A 366 8.96 -6.39 31.31
C SER A 366 7.63 -6.42 30.52
N PRO A 367 6.67 -5.58 30.82
CA PRO A 367 5.42 -5.43 30.04
C PRO A 367 5.67 -4.87 28.64
N VAL A 368 6.76 -4.12 28.41
CA VAL A 368 7.25 -3.66 27.13
C VAL A 368 8.67 -4.15 26.89
N ILE A 369 8.97 -4.58 25.67
CA ILE A 369 10.30 -5.04 25.31
C ILE A 369 11.04 -3.88 24.64
N ILE A 370 12.09 -3.36 25.29
CA ILE A 370 12.94 -2.29 24.72
C ILE A 370 14.36 -2.84 24.59
N LEU A 371 14.80 -3.04 23.34
CA LEU A 371 16.10 -3.62 23.02
C LEU A 371 17.01 -2.58 22.36
N GLU A 372 18.18 -2.35 22.96
CA GLU A 372 19.26 -1.60 22.33
C GLU A 372 20.08 -2.57 21.46
N THR A 373 20.29 -2.23 20.21
CA THR A 373 20.90 -3.14 19.25
C THR A 373 21.79 -2.42 18.24
N GLU A 374 22.80 -3.13 17.77
CA GLU A 374 23.66 -2.71 16.67
C GLU A 374 23.23 -3.25 15.31
N VAL A 375 22.08 -3.95 15.25
CA VAL A 375 21.58 -4.45 13.95
C VAL A 375 21.15 -3.28 13.05
N PRO A 376 21.24 -3.44 11.72
CA PRO A 376 20.88 -2.38 10.80
C PRO A 376 19.43 -1.91 11.02
N ILE A 377 19.22 -0.59 11.15
CA ILE A 377 17.91 -0.01 11.42
C ILE A 377 16.87 -0.40 10.35
N GLY A 378 17.31 -0.64 9.11
CA GLY A 378 16.44 -1.13 8.03
C GLY A 378 15.82 -2.52 8.28
N THR A 379 16.33 -3.29 9.26
CA THR A 379 15.76 -4.58 9.67
C THR A 379 14.91 -4.49 10.93
N ALA A 380 14.95 -3.36 11.63
CA ALA A 380 14.29 -3.17 12.93
C ALA A 380 12.79 -3.41 12.85
N GLY A 381 12.11 -2.86 11.83
CA GLY A 381 10.67 -3.05 11.64
C GLY A 381 10.26 -4.52 11.47
N TYR A 382 11.07 -5.33 10.77
CA TYR A 382 10.84 -6.77 10.63
C TYR A 382 11.01 -7.51 11.96
N VAL A 383 12.10 -7.21 12.66
CA VAL A 383 12.45 -7.88 13.93
C VAL A 383 11.44 -7.53 15.02
N THR A 384 11.08 -6.26 15.16
CA THR A 384 10.07 -5.81 16.14
C THR A 384 8.70 -6.41 15.86
N SER A 385 8.26 -6.46 14.60
CA SER A 385 7.00 -7.12 14.22
C SER A 385 6.99 -8.58 14.65
N ARG A 386 8.04 -9.31 14.33
CA ARG A 386 8.15 -10.73 14.63
C ARG A 386 8.18 -11.02 16.14
N LEU A 387 8.94 -10.21 16.90
CA LEU A 387 9.02 -10.35 18.35
C LEU A 387 7.67 -9.96 19.02
N THR A 388 6.97 -8.95 18.49
CA THR A 388 5.61 -8.59 18.91
C THR A 388 4.65 -9.77 18.67
N GLU A 389 4.72 -10.39 17.50
CA GLU A 389 3.90 -11.57 17.18
C GLU A 389 4.19 -12.76 18.10
N GLU A 390 5.46 -13.03 18.43
CA GLU A 390 5.84 -14.14 19.31
C GLU A 390 5.45 -13.87 20.78
N THR A 391 5.59 -12.63 21.25
CA THR A 391 5.41 -12.32 22.68
C THR A 391 4.03 -11.76 23.04
N GLY A 392 3.31 -11.18 22.06
CA GLY A 392 2.06 -10.44 22.28
C GLY A 392 2.25 -9.12 23.05
N ARG A 393 3.48 -8.60 23.12
CA ARG A 393 3.84 -7.38 23.85
C ARG A 393 4.27 -6.27 22.90
N PRO A 394 4.16 -4.98 23.32
CA PRO A 394 4.81 -3.89 22.60
C PRO A 394 6.32 -4.10 22.57
N VAL A 395 6.93 -3.91 21.40
CA VAL A 395 8.37 -4.07 21.17
C VAL A 395 8.94 -2.82 20.56
N ILE A 396 10.04 -2.33 21.11
CA ILE A 396 10.78 -1.17 20.63
C ILE A 396 12.25 -1.60 20.44
N MET A 397 12.74 -1.44 19.23
CA MET A 397 14.16 -1.54 18.98
C MET A 397 14.75 -0.17 18.81
N VAL A 398 15.88 0.07 19.46
CA VAL A 398 16.61 1.32 19.40
C VAL A 398 18.04 1.08 18.91
N GLY A 399 18.49 1.97 18.04
CA GLY A 399 19.86 2.00 17.53
C GLY A 399 20.43 3.42 17.58
N ARG A 400 21.72 3.54 17.33
CA ARG A 400 22.39 4.84 17.24
C ARG A 400 22.52 5.29 15.81
N ARG A 401 22.24 6.58 15.57
CA ARG A 401 22.54 7.26 14.33
C ARG A 401 23.18 8.59 14.66
N ASP A 402 24.49 8.70 14.36
CA ASP A 402 25.29 9.88 14.71
C ASP A 402 25.23 10.19 16.23
N SER A 403 24.70 11.36 16.59
CA SER A 403 24.51 11.82 17.97
C SER A 403 23.15 11.46 18.56
N GLU A 404 22.28 10.80 17.79
CA GLU A 404 20.90 10.51 18.18
C GLU A 404 20.67 9.01 18.42
N VAL A 405 19.67 8.72 19.22
CA VAL A 405 19.03 7.41 19.29
C VAL A 405 17.81 7.44 18.41
N VAL A 406 17.70 6.46 17.52
CA VAL A 406 16.51 6.25 16.68
C VAL A 406 15.85 4.94 17.06
N GLY A 407 14.53 4.91 17.04
CA GLY A 407 13.76 3.73 17.44
C GLY A 407 12.64 3.38 16.46
N GLU A 408 12.41 2.08 16.33
CA GLU A 408 11.28 1.47 15.64
C GLU A 408 10.43 0.70 16.65
N ALA A 409 9.13 0.95 16.66
CA ALA A 409 8.19 0.36 17.59
C ALA A 409 7.09 -0.41 16.86
N ARG A 410 6.73 -1.57 17.40
CA ARG A 410 5.58 -2.37 16.94
C ARG A 410 4.75 -2.82 18.15
N GLY A 411 3.42 -2.67 18.03
CA GLY A 411 2.47 -3.04 19.07
C GLY A 411 1.54 -4.16 18.64
N PRO A 412 1.11 -4.99 19.59
CA PRO A 412 0.04 -5.95 19.36
C PRO A 412 -1.28 -5.23 19.08
N VAL A 413 -2.31 -5.98 18.67
CA VAL A 413 -3.66 -5.45 18.53
C VAL A 413 -4.11 -4.84 19.86
N GLY A 414 -4.78 -3.68 19.79
CA GLY A 414 -5.26 -2.97 20.97
C GLY A 414 -4.23 -2.11 21.71
N PHE A 415 -3.00 -2.00 21.21
CA PHE A 415 -1.99 -1.06 21.73
C PHE A 415 -1.80 0.14 20.80
N ASN A 416 -1.60 1.34 21.36
CA ASN A 416 -1.48 2.59 20.60
C ASN A 416 -0.19 3.34 20.95
N PHE A 417 0.83 3.22 20.09
CA PHE A 417 2.08 3.96 20.25
C PHE A 417 1.93 5.46 20.06
N VAL A 418 0.97 5.93 19.25
CA VAL A 418 0.76 7.37 19.05
C VAL A 418 0.32 8.03 20.35
N GLU A 419 -0.60 7.40 21.07
CA GLU A 419 -1.00 7.87 22.41
C GLU A 419 0.16 7.79 23.41
N ALA A 420 0.88 6.65 23.45
CA ALA A 420 2.03 6.49 24.33
C ALA A 420 3.06 7.61 24.12
N PHE A 421 3.46 7.85 22.89
CA PHE A 421 4.49 8.85 22.56
C PHE A 421 3.98 10.28 22.80
N ALA A 422 2.70 10.55 22.57
CA ALA A 422 2.10 11.85 22.87
C ALA A 422 2.20 12.23 24.36
N THR A 423 2.09 11.25 25.29
CA THR A 423 2.22 11.49 26.74
C THR A 423 3.64 11.86 27.17
N MET A 424 4.64 11.58 26.33
CA MET A 424 6.06 11.81 26.62
C MET A 424 6.78 12.56 25.50
N ARG A 425 6.03 13.39 24.74
CA ARG A 425 6.53 14.09 23.55
C ARG A 425 7.80 14.91 23.79
N GLU A 426 7.98 15.40 25.02
CA GLU A 426 9.14 16.20 25.43
C GLU A 426 10.46 15.43 25.42
N LEU A 427 10.42 14.09 25.31
CA LEU A 427 11.62 13.25 25.25
C LEU A 427 12.17 13.10 23.85
N PHE A 428 11.35 13.41 22.82
CA PHE A 428 11.69 13.16 21.41
C PHE A 428 12.19 14.42 20.73
N ILE A 429 13.12 14.23 19.80
CA ILE A 429 13.45 15.21 18.75
C ILE A 429 12.32 15.21 17.71
N GLY A 430 11.89 14.00 17.32
CA GLY A 430 10.75 13.76 16.45
C GLY A 430 10.18 12.37 16.66
N TYR A 431 8.87 12.22 16.43
CA TYR A 431 8.20 10.93 16.43
C TYR A 431 7.00 10.96 15.50
N GLY A 432 6.59 9.78 15.01
CA GLY A 432 5.42 9.63 14.15
C GLY A 432 5.11 8.18 13.84
N GLY A 433 3.98 7.96 13.17
CA GLY A 433 3.55 6.64 12.75
C GLY A 433 2.05 6.42 12.99
N HIS A 434 1.70 5.15 13.09
CA HIS A 434 0.35 4.64 13.30
C HIS A 434 0.22 3.99 14.69
N PRO A 435 -0.99 3.71 15.19
CA PRO A 435 -1.17 3.09 16.50
C PRO A 435 -0.28 1.88 16.75
N ARG A 436 -0.13 0.98 15.79
CA ARG A 436 0.64 -0.26 15.94
C ARG A 436 2.08 -0.22 15.40
N ALA A 437 2.49 0.87 14.76
CA ALA A 437 3.81 0.98 14.12
C ALA A 437 4.28 2.43 14.16
N ALA A 438 5.29 2.74 14.95
CA ALA A 438 5.78 4.09 15.11
C ALA A 438 7.31 4.13 15.12
N GLY A 439 7.87 5.29 14.75
CA GLY A 439 9.29 5.57 14.81
C GLY A 439 9.55 6.85 15.58
N PHE A 440 10.76 7.00 16.12
CA PHE A 440 11.16 8.21 16.83
C PHE A 440 12.68 8.45 16.76
N SER A 441 13.07 9.69 17.07
CA SER A 441 14.44 10.04 17.40
C SER A 441 14.50 10.83 18.71
N MET A 442 15.58 10.63 19.49
CA MET A 442 15.80 11.34 20.75
C MET A 442 17.29 11.49 21.06
N VAL A 443 17.61 12.36 22.02
CA VAL A 443 18.96 12.44 22.56
C VAL A 443 19.26 11.27 23.48
N PRO A 444 20.48 10.66 23.48
CA PRO A 444 20.80 9.47 24.27
C PRO A 444 20.55 9.62 25.79
N SER A 445 20.68 10.82 26.33
CA SER A 445 20.45 11.09 27.76
C SER A 445 19.00 10.91 28.23
N GLN A 446 18.05 10.90 27.31
CA GLN A 446 16.63 10.68 27.63
C GLN A 446 16.24 9.20 27.71
N MET A 447 17.10 8.30 27.27
CA MET A 447 16.82 6.87 27.19
C MET A 447 16.37 6.22 28.51
N PRO A 448 17.01 6.49 29.66
CA PRO A 448 16.54 5.93 30.94
C PRO A 448 15.11 6.38 31.29
N ARG A 449 14.81 7.67 31.12
CA ARG A 449 13.48 8.23 31.39
C ARG A 449 12.43 7.71 30.41
N PHE A 450 12.82 7.48 29.18
CA PHE A 450 11.94 6.88 28.18
C PHE A 450 11.54 5.45 28.57
N LYS A 451 12.51 4.61 28.99
CA LYS A 451 12.23 3.25 29.43
C LYS A 451 11.24 3.21 30.61
N GLU A 452 11.49 4.02 31.64
CA GLU A 452 10.60 4.15 32.80
C GLU A 452 9.18 4.57 32.40
N ARG A 453 9.06 5.62 31.60
CA ARG A 453 7.74 6.14 31.15
C ARG A 453 6.98 5.15 30.28
N MET A 454 7.69 4.37 29.45
CA MET A 454 7.06 3.33 28.62
C MET A 454 6.57 2.16 29.47
N ASP A 455 7.36 1.72 30.46
CA ASP A 455 6.91 0.67 31.41
C ASP A 455 5.64 1.11 32.15
N ASP A 456 5.62 2.32 32.72
CA ASP A 456 4.46 2.88 33.43
C ASP A 456 3.23 2.98 32.51
N PHE A 457 3.44 3.43 31.27
CA PHE A 457 2.34 3.55 30.30
C PHE A 457 1.72 2.19 29.98
N VAL A 458 2.56 1.16 29.70
CA VAL A 458 2.07 -0.17 29.33
C VAL A 458 1.43 -0.87 30.52
N GLN A 459 1.93 -0.68 31.75
CA GLN A 459 1.29 -1.20 32.96
C GLN A 459 -0.10 -0.60 33.18
N SER A 460 -0.25 0.71 32.90
CA SER A 460 -1.53 1.41 33.04
C SER A 460 -2.50 1.16 31.88
N ASN A 461 -1.97 0.79 30.72
CA ASN A 461 -2.72 0.56 29.47
C ASN A 461 -2.26 -0.78 28.83
N PRO A 462 -2.52 -1.92 29.48
CA PRO A 462 -2.08 -3.21 28.96
C PRO A 462 -2.78 -3.51 27.63
N PRO A 463 -2.08 -4.12 26.66
CA PRO A 463 -2.70 -4.54 25.42
C PRO A 463 -3.89 -5.46 25.68
N ALA A 464 -5.00 -5.22 25.00
CA ALA A 464 -6.12 -6.15 25.01
C ALA A 464 -5.73 -7.46 24.32
N PRO A 465 -6.35 -8.60 24.67
CA PRO A 465 -6.16 -9.85 23.95
C PRO A 465 -6.48 -9.65 22.45
N ASP A 466 -5.63 -10.22 21.57
CA ASP A 466 -5.85 -10.13 20.13
C ASP A 466 -7.17 -10.83 19.74
N PRO A 467 -8.17 -10.09 19.24
CA PRO A 467 -9.43 -10.67 18.85
C PRO A 467 -9.24 -11.55 17.60
N ARG A 468 -9.49 -12.84 17.75
CA ARG A 468 -9.46 -13.82 16.66
C ARG A 468 -10.88 -14.22 16.29
N ARG A 469 -11.27 -13.94 15.05
CA ARG A 469 -12.58 -14.35 14.54
C ARG A 469 -12.52 -15.78 14.02
N ILE A 470 -13.51 -16.57 14.40
CA ILE A 470 -13.82 -17.87 13.80
C ILE A 470 -14.99 -17.62 12.85
N ASP A 471 -14.80 -17.81 11.56
CA ASP A 471 -15.84 -17.54 10.57
C ASP A 471 -16.94 -18.62 10.61
N ALA A 472 -16.59 -19.90 10.82
CA ALA A 472 -17.55 -20.98 10.93
C ALA A 472 -17.02 -22.14 11.80
N GLU A 473 -17.93 -22.85 12.45
CA GLU A 473 -17.66 -24.15 13.04
C GLU A 473 -17.95 -25.23 12.00
N LEU A 474 -17.05 -26.23 11.89
CA LEU A 474 -17.15 -27.33 10.96
C LEU A 474 -17.02 -28.65 11.70
N ARG A 475 -17.79 -29.66 11.27
CA ARG A 475 -17.52 -31.06 11.59
C ARG A 475 -16.43 -31.57 10.64
N LEU A 476 -15.63 -32.53 11.08
CA LEU A 476 -14.52 -33.04 10.27
C LEU A 476 -14.99 -33.58 8.91
N GLU A 477 -16.18 -34.17 8.86
CA GLU A 477 -16.80 -34.68 7.64
C GLU A 477 -17.24 -33.59 6.65
N GLU A 478 -17.32 -32.33 7.08
CA GLU A 478 -17.66 -31.15 6.23
C GLU A 478 -16.42 -30.54 5.59
N THR A 479 -15.22 -31.00 5.96
CA THR A 479 -13.97 -30.51 5.35
C THR A 479 -13.73 -31.27 4.03
N THR A 480 -14.04 -30.62 2.93
CA THR A 480 -13.81 -31.14 1.57
C THR A 480 -12.74 -30.32 0.84
N PRO A 481 -12.13 -30.86 -0.24
CA PRO A 481 -11.15 -30.10 -1.03
C PRO A 481 -11.68 -28.77 -1.57
N GLU A 482 -13.00 -28.68 -1.81
CA GLU A 482 -13.65 -27.46 -2.32
C GLU A 482 -13.75 -26.35 -1.26
N LEU A 483 -13.50 -26.66 0.01
CA LEU A 483 -13.52 -25.68 1.11
C LEU A 483 -12.16 -24.96 1.27
N GLY A 484 -11.09 -25.53 0.78
CA GLY A 484 -9.74 -24.97 0.80
C GLY A 484 -9.41 -24.24 -0.48
#